data_a45a510361af8457ef4bd78990f1ccdf
#
_entry.id   a45a510361af8457ef4bd78990f1ccdf
#
_cell.length_a   1.000
_cell.length_b   1.000
_cell.length_c   1.000
_cell.angle_alpha   90.00
_cell.angle_beta   90.00
_cell.angle_gamma   90.00
#
_symmetry.space_group_name_H-M   'P 1'
#
loop_
_entity.id
_entity.type
_entity.pdbx_description
1 polymer ?
#
loop_
_entity_poly.entity_id
_entity_poly.type
_entity_poly.pdbx_seq_one_letter_code
_entity_poly.pdbx_strand_id
1 'polypeptide(L)'
;MPVKKITIEAFLSIAGQHPVFDVRSPGEYTHAHIPGAYSLPLFSDEERKVVGTTYKQQSKQKAIKVGLDYFGVKMKQLVEEVETIVKKNSPSVKNQAVFQEGSEAPVVMVHCWRGGMRSAGVAWLLDLYGFNVYTLVGGYKAYRKWVNEVFNQPYTMKVLGGFTGSNKTGVLETMETKGLAVIN
;
A
#
# COMPACT_ATOMS: atom_id res chain seq x y z
N MET A 1 -0.22 -14.85 -14.18
CA MET A 1 -1.31 -14.02 -14.80
C MET A 1 -0.78 -12.60 -14.96
N PRO A 2 -1.24 -11.79 -15.93
CA PRO A 2 -0.72 -10.44 -16.08
C PRO A 2 -1.10 -9.57 -14.89
N VAL A 3 -0.20 -8.65 -14.49
CA VAL A 3 -0.44 -7.65 -13.47
C VAL A 3 -1.74 -6.89 -13.73
N LYS A 4 -2.64 -6.85 -12.76
CA LYS A 4 -3.95 -6.20 -12.86
C LYS A 4 -3.89 -4.77 -12.31
N LYS A 5 -4.37 -3.81 -13.09
CA LYS A 5 -4.51 -2.41 -12.67
C LYS A 5 -5.94 -2.16 -12.21
N ILE A 6 -6.12 -1.65 -11.00
CA ILE A 6 -7.44 -1.41 -10.40
C ILE A 6 -7.61 0.04 -9.93
N THR A 7 -8.86 0.50 -9.89
CA THR A 7 -9.20 1.85 -9.39
C THR A 7 -9.03 1.93 -7.88
N ILE A 8 -9.13 3.14 -7.31
CA ILE A 8 -9.01 3.35 -5.86
C ILE A 8 -10.13 2.64 -5.09
N GLU A 9 -11.34 2.63 -5.60
CA GLU A 9 -12.50 1.98 -4.98
C GLU A 9 -12.30 0.45 -4.93
N ALA A 10 -11.93 -0.15 -6.06
CA ALA A 10 -11.62 -1.58 -6.14
C ALA A 10 -10.40 -1.94 -5.29
N PHE A 11 -9.40 -1.05 -5.22
CA PHE A 11 -8.22 -1.24 -4.38
C PHE A 11 -8.60 -1.29 -2.90
N LEU A 12 -9.37 -0.32 -2.41
CA LEU A 12 -9.77 -0.24 -1.01
C LEU A 12 -10.71 -1.37 -0.59
N SER A 13 -11.57 -1.87 -1.50
CA SER A 13 -12.49 -2.97 -1.19
C SER A 13 -11.78 -4.29 -0.86
N ILE A 14 -10.55 -4.50 -1.35
CA ILE A 14 -9.75 -5.72 -1.12
C ILE A 14 -8.50 -5.50 -0.26
N ALA A 15 -8.10 -4.24 -0.01
CA ALA A 15 -6.88 -3.90 0.73
C ALA A 15 -6.87 -4.45 2.17
N GLY A 16 -8.04 -4.62 2.81
CA GLY A 16 -8.15 -5.22 4.13
C GLY A 16 -7.90 -6.73 4.18
N GLN A 17 -7.89 -7.40 3.04
CA GLN A 17 -7.77 -8.86 2.93
C GLN A 17 -6.38 -9.30 2.41
N HIS A 18 -5.64 -8.39 1.80
CA HIS A 18 -4.36 -8.69 1.14
C HIS A 18 -3.28 -7.69 1.53
N PRO A 19 -2.02 -8.10 1.62
CA PRO A 19 -0.92 -7.19 1.94
C PRO A 19 -0.73 -6.15 0.85
N VAL A 20 -0.64 -4.89 1.27
CA VAL A 20 -0.39 -3.72 0.42
C VAL A 20 1.05 -3.28 0.58
N PHE A 21 1.78 -3.14 -0.51
CA PHE A 21 3.19 -2.74 -0.53
C PHE A 21 3.35 -1.35 -1.15
N ASP A 22 3.91 -0.45 -0.37
CA ASP A 22 4.32 0.88 -0.82
C ASP A 22 5.78 0.84 -1.27
N VAL A 23 6.02 0.93 -2.58
CA VAL A 23 7.37 0.86 -3.16
C VAL A 23 8.02 2.24 -3.36
N ARG A 24 7.52 3.26 -2.66
CA ARG A 24 8.15 4.57 -2.58
C ARG A 24 9.41 4.51 -1.71
N SER A 25 10.19 5.58 -1.69
CA SER A 25 11.35 5.66 -0.80
C SER A 25 10.92 5.76 0.68
N PRO A 26 11.82 5.40 1.64
CA PRO A 26 11.52 5.44 3.06
C PRO A 26 10.99 6.79 3.54
N GLY A 27 11.58 7.89 3.10
CA GLY A 27 11.13 9.24 3.45
C GLY A 27 9.73 9.56 2.89
N GLU A 28 9.41 9.11 1.67
CA GLU A 28 8.04 9.24 1.13
C GLU A 28 7.02 8.46 1.96
N TYR A 29 7.36 7.26 2.42
CA TYR A 29 6.51 6.42 3.25
C TYR A 29 6.32 6.99 4.66
N THR A 30 7.40 7.39 5.33
CA THR A 30 7.37 7.95 6.69
C THR A 30 6.58 9.25 6.75
N HIS A 31 6.67 10.08 5.71
CA HIS A 31 5.90 11.33 5.64
C HIS A 31 4.39 11.08 5.66
N ALA A 32 3.90 10.14 4.85
CA ALA A 32 2.52 9.67 4.87
C ALA A 32 2.35 8.46 3.94
N HIS A 33 1.56 7.46 4.33
CA HIS A 33 1.28 6.23 3.58
C HIS A 33 -0.17 5.79 3.71
N ILE A 34 -0.59 4.80 2.92
CA ILE A 34 -1.90 4.16 3.06
C ILE A 34 -1.88 3.36 4.38
N PRO A 35 -2.83 3.56 5.32
CA PRO A 35 -2.87 2.81 6.57
C PRO A 35 -2.81 1.30 6.35
N GLY A 36 -1.94 0.63 7.11
CA GLY A 36 -1.72 -0.81 7.00
C GLY A 36 -0.83 -1.25 5.82
N ALA A 37 -0.37 -0.35 4.97
CA ALA A 37 0.59 -0.68 3.91
C ALA A 37 1.98 -0.96 4.50
N TYR A 38 2.68 -1.93 3.93
CA TYR A 38 4.06 -2.26 4.24
C TYR A 38 5.01 -1.43 3.40
N SER A 39 6.07 -0.89 4.01
CA SER A 39 7.14 -0.23 3.28
C SER A 39 8.00 -1.28 2.57
N LEU A 40 8.08 -1.21 1.24
CA LEU A 40 8.91 -2.09 0.39
C LEU A 40 9.67 -1.20 -0.61
N PRO A 41 10.65 -0.41 -0.17
CA PRO A 41 11.24 0.64 -0.99
C PRO A 41 12.06 0.06 -2.14
N LEU A 42 11.66 0.38 -3.38
CA LEU A 42 12.46 0.07 -4.57
C LEU A 42 13.80 0.82 -4.54
N PHE A 43 13.78 2.07 -4.06
CA PHE A 43 14.95 2.94 -3.95
C PHE A 43 15.07 3.51 -2.54
N SER A 44 16.29 3.69 -2.02
CA SER A 44 16.55 4.57 -0.89
C SER A 44 16.20 6.03 -1.24
N ASP A 45 16.23 6.93 -0.27
CA ASP A 45 15.96 8.35 -0.54
C ASP A 45 17.04 8.97 -1.45
N GLU A 46 18.31 8.57 -1.28
CA GLU A 46 19.44 8.97 -2.10
C GLU A 46 19.32 8.44 -3.53
N GLU A 47 19.09 7.14 -3.69
CA GLU A 47 18.90 6.50 -5.00
C GLU A 47 17.71 7.12 -5.75
N ARG A 48 16.59 7.33 -5.04
CA ARG A 48 15.41 8.00 -5.60
C ARG A 48 15.72 9.41 -6.06
N LYS A 49 16.55 10.17 -5.31
CA LYS A 49 17.02 11.51 -5.70
C LYS A 49 17.86 11.44 -6.97
N VAL A 50 18.81 10.51 -7.07
CA VAL A 50 19.65 10.31 -8.27
C VAL A 50 18.79 9.98 -9.48
N VAL A 51 17.95 8.96 -9.41
CA VAL A 51 17.05 8.56 -10.51
C VAL A 51 16.11 9.71 -10.91
N GLY A 52 15.54 10.43 -9.94
CA GLY A 52 14.64 11.55 -10.18
C GLY A 52 15.33 12.75 -10.83
N THR A 53 16.55 13.06 -10.44
CA THR A 53 17.38 14.11 -11.04
C THR A 53 17.77 13.75 -12.47
N THR A 54 18.21 12.51 -12.69
CA THR A 54 18.53 12.01 -14.04
C THR A 54 17.32 12.09 -14.98
N TYR A 55 16.13 11.73 -14.46
CA TYR A 55 14.88 11.84 -15.24
C TYR A 55 14.57 13.26 -15.66
N LYS A 56 14.78 14.25 -14.77
CA LYS A 56 14.48 15.66 -15.04
C LYS A 56 15.54 16.37 -15.91
N GLN A 57 16.81 16.07 -15.67
CA GLN A 57 17.92 16.84 -16.27
C GLN A 57 18.50 16.18 -17.52
N GLN A 58 18.29 14.88 -17.71
CA GLN A 58 18.88 14.16 -18.82
C GLN A 58 17.79 13.54 -19.72
N SER A 59 17.39 12.29 -19.41
CA SER A 59 16.33 11.62 -20.17
C SER A 59 15.67 10.49 -19.37
N LYS A 60 14.45 10.13 -19.79
CA LYS A 60 13.74 8.96 -19.27
C LYS A 60 14.56 7.67 -19.41
N GLN A 61 15.20 7.47 -20.58
CA GLN A 61 15.99 6.26 -20.85
C GLN A 61 17.21 6.14 -19.94
N LYS A 62 17.93 7.23 -19.71
CA LYS A 62 19.07 7.24 -18.77
C LYS A 62 18.61 6.97 -17.34
N ALA A 63 17.52 7.59 -16.91
CA ALA A 63 16.96 7.36 -15.57
C ALA A 63 16.52 5.90 -15.37
N ILE A 64 15.97 5.26 -16.42
CA ILE A 64 15.64 3.83 -16.36
C ILE A 64 16.92 2.99 -16.18
N LYS A 65 17.99 3.24 -16.93
CA LYS A 65 19.26 2.50 -16.79
C LYS A 65 19.82 2.61 -15.38
N VAL A 66 19.92 3.84 -14.85
CA VAL A 66 20.37 4.08 -13.45
C VAL A 66 19.43 3.38 -12.45
N GLY A 67 18.13 3.40 -12.69
CA GLY A 67 17.16 2.69 -11.85
C GLY A 67 17.33 1.17 -11.89
N LEU A 68 17.69 0.61 -13.03
CA LEU A 68 17.95 -0.83 -13.19
C LEU A 68 19.22 -1.27 -12.46
N ASP A 69 20.26 -0.42 -12.37
CA ASP A 69 21.49 -0.71 -11.60
C ASP A 69 21.16 -0.92 -10.12
N TYR A 70 20.26 -0.10 -9.56
CA TYR A 70 19.79 -0.25 -8.17
C TYR A 70 18.77 -1.39 -8.01
N PHE A 71 17.84 -1.54 -8.96
CA PHE A 71 16.79 -2.55 -8.87
C PHE A 71 17.37 -3.96 -8.98
N GLY A 72 18.28 -4.20 -9.92
CA GLY A 72 18.84 -5.52 -10.19
C GLY A 72 19.42 -6.20 -8.94
N VAL A 73 20.19 -5.46 -8.13
CA VAL A 73 20.81 -6.01 -6.92
C VAL A 73 19.81 -6.26 -5.78
N LYS A 74 18.63 -5.63 -5.81
CA LYS A 74 17.60 -5.75 -4.77
C LYS A 74 16.49 -6.76 -5.11
N MET A 75 16.41 -7.25 -6.34
CA MET A 75 15.29 -8.07 -6.80
C MET A 75 15.01 -9.27 -5.88
N LYS A 76 16.06 -10.04 -5.53
CA LYS A 76 15.94 -11.19 -4.62
C LYS A 76 15.40 -10.76 -3.25
N GLN A 77 15.97 -9.72 -2.65
CA GLN A 77 15.57 -9.24 -1.33
C GLN A 77 14.10 -8.79 -1.31
N LEU A 78 13.64 -8.08 -2.35
CA LEU A 78 12.24 -7.64 -2.46
C LEU A 78 11.27 -8.83 -2.48
N VAL A 79 11.62 -9.90 -3.20
CA VAL A 79 10.80 -11.12 -3.22
C VAL A 79 10.76 -11.79 -1.84
N GLU A 80 11.91 -12.00 -1.19
CA GLU A 80 12.03 -12.64 0.13
C GLU A 80 11.27 -11.85 1.21
N GLU A 81 11.29 -10.52 1.14
CA GLU A 81 10.56 -9.65 2.06
C GLU A 81 9.04 -9.78 1.86
N VAL A 82 8.57 -9.80 0.62
CA VAL A 82 7.16 -10.02 0.30
C VAL A 82 6.70 -11.40 0.77
N GLU A 83 7.47 -12.46 0.52
CA GLU A 83 7.16 -13.81 1.02
C GLU A 83 7.01 -13.85 2.54
N THR A 84 7.93 -13.19 3.26
CA THR A 84 7.92 -13.14 4.72
C THR A 84 6.65 -12.47 5.24
N ILE A 85 6.24 -11.36 4.61
CA ILE A 85 5.03 -10.61 4.99
C ILE A 85 3.77 -11.41 4.65
N VAL A 86 3.71 -12.06 3.48
CA VAL A 86 2.58 -12.91 3.09
C VAL A 86 2.42 -14.08 4.06
N LYS A 87 3.51 -14.77 4.42
CA LYS A 87 3.49 -15.86 5.44
C LYS A 87 2.96 -15.37 6.79
N LYS A 88 3.36 -14.20 7.22
CA LYS A 88 2.93 -13.61 8.51
C LYS A 88 1.43 -13.30 8.53
N ASN A 89 0.87 -12.84 7.40
CA ASN A 89 -0.54 -12.44 7.30
C ASN A 89 -1.49 -13.59 6.96
N SER A 90 -0.98 -14.76 6.56
CA SER A 90 -1.80 -15.92 6.21
C SER A 90 -1.61 -17.04 7.25
N PRO A 91 -2.50 -17.15 8.26
CA PRO A 91 -2.38 -18.18 9.33
C PRO A 91 -2.28 -19.62 8.82
N SER A 92 -2.92 -19.90 7.67
CA SER A 92 -2.87 -21.21 6.99
C SER A 92 -1.51 -21.54 6.36
N VAL A 93 -0.62 -20.56 6.18
CA VAL A 93 0.68 -20.71 5.50
C VAL A 93 1.87 -20.67 6.49
N LYS A 94 1.61 -20.48 7.80
CA LYS A 94 2.67 -20.27 8.81
C LYS A 94 3.79 -21.31 8.83
N ASN A 95 3.53 -22.55 8.36
CA ASN A 95 4.51 -23.65 8.33
C ASN A 95 4.66 -24.31 6.94
N GLN A 96 4.16 -23.66 5.87
CA GLN A 96 4.15 -24.25 4.53
C GLN A 96 4.79 -23.26 3.51
N ALA A 97 5.13 -23.77 2.33
CA ALA A 97 5.59 -22.94 1.23
C ALA A 97 4.49 -21.92 0.83
N VAL A 98 4.89 -20.71 0.44
CA VAL A 98 3.94 -19.66 -0.02
C VAL A 98 3.17 -20.12 -1.26
N PHE A 99 3.82 -20.94 -2.08
CA PHE A 99 3.24 -21.54 -3.27
C PHE A 99 3.08 -23.05 -3.05
N GLN A 100 1.83 -23.53 -3.09
CA GLN A 100 1.50 -24.95 -3.00
C GLN A 100 0.91 -25.40 -4.32
N GLU A 101 1.24 -26.62 -4.75
CA GLU A 101 0.60 -27.24 -5.91
C GLU A 101 -0.92 -27.32 -5.71
N GLY A 102 -1.67 -26.81 -6.69
CA GLY A 102 -3.13 -26.82 -6.66
C GLY A 102 -3.79 -25.69 -5.85
N SER A 103 -3.01 -24.80 -5.20
CA SER A 103 -3.56 -23.61 -4.53
C SER A 103 -3.54 -22.38 -5.45
N GLU A 104 -4.49 -21.45 -5.22
CA GLU A 104 -4.44 -20.15 -5.90
C GLU A 104 -3.21 -19.37 -5.46
N ALA A 105 -2.58 -18.67 -6.42
CA ALA A 105 -1.44 -17.79 -6.15
C ALA A 105 -1.82 -16.69 -5.14
N PRO A 106 -0.99 -16.44 -4.12
CA PRO A 106 -1.27 -15.39 -3.15
C PRO A 106 -1.41 -14.04 -3.81
N VAL A 107 -2.42 -13.28 -3.38
CA VAL A 107 -2.68 -11.93 -3.87
C VAL A 107 -1.83 -10.94 -3.10
N VAL A 108 -1.17 -10.04 -3.83
CA VAL A 108 -0.42 -8.90 -3.28
C VAL A 108 -0.76 -7.62 -4.02
N MET A 109 -0.74 -6.51 -3.32
CA MET A 109 -1.11 -5.20 -3.85
C MET A 109 0.08 -4.26 -3.80
N VAL A 110 0.35 -3.56 -4.89
CA VAL A 110 1.54 -2.71 -5.02
C VAL A 110 1.16 -1.31 -5.48
N HIS A 111 1.71 -0.29 -4.85
CA HIS A 111 1.57 1.07 -5.31
C HIS A 111 2.87 1.88 -5.17
N CYS A 112 2.99 2.93 -5.97
CA CYS A 112 3.97 3.99 -5.80
C CYS A 112 3.28 5.35 -5.79
N TRP A 113 4.01 6.45 -6.01
CA TRP A 113 3.42 7.79 -5.97
C TRP A 113 2.28 8.03 -6.99
N ARG A 114 2.46 7.57 -8.25
CA ARG A 114 1.51 7.79 -9.36
C ARG A 114 1.08 6.53 -10.09
N GLY A 115 1.37 5.34 -9.58
CA GLY A 115 1.10 4.08 -10.29
C GLY A 115 1.92 3.94 -11.59
N GLY A 116 3.17 4.46 -11.58
CA GLY A 116 4.05 4.47 -12.75
C GLY A 116 5.13 3.36 -12.71
N MET A 117 6.30 3.65 -13.29
CA MET A 117 7.38 2.67 -13.51
C MET A 117 7.85 1.95 -12.25
N ARG A 118 7.90 2.61 -11.07
CA ARG A 118 8.36 1.98 -9.83
C ARG A 118 7.46 0.81 -9.44
N SER A 119 6.16 1.05 -9.32
CA SER A 119 5.20 -0.02 -9.00
C SER A 119 5.06 -1.04 -10.12
N ALA A 120 5.19 -0.64 -11.38
CA ALA A 120 5.15 -1.57 -12.50
C ALA A 120 6.35 -2.53 -12.51
N GLY A 121 7.57 -2.06 -12.19
CA GLY A 121 8.76 -2.90 -12.12
C GLY A 121 8.69 -3.93 -10.99
N VAL A 122 8.29 -3.49 -9.78
CA VAL A 122 8.13 -4.42 -8.65
C VAL A 122 6.96 -5.39 -8.91
N ALA A 123 5.84 -4.91 -9.44
CA ALA A 123 4.71 -5.76 -9.78
C ALA A 123 5.08 -6.82 -10.83
N TRP A 124 5.85 -6.46 -11.86
CA TRP A 124 6.38 -7.42 -12.83
C TRP A 124 7.27 -8.48 -12.17
N LEU A 125 8.16 -8.09 -11.26
CA LEU A 125 9.02 -9.02 -10.55
C LEU A 125 8.22 -10.02 -9.70
N LEU A 126 7.22 -9.52 -8.98
CA LEU A 126 6.38 -10.36 -8.12
C LEU A 126 5.45 -11.29 -8.93
N ASP A 127 4.93 -10.82 -10.06
CA ASP A 127 4.15 -11.64 -11.01
C ASP A 127 5.03 -12.73 -11.64
N LEU A 128 6.26 -12.40 -12.07
CA LEU A 128 7.24 -13.36 -12.56
C LEU A 128 7.56 -14.44 -11.51
N TYR A 129 7.62 -14.08 -10.24
CA TYR A 129 7.88 -15.01 -9.14
C TYR A 129 6.66 -15.90 -8.81
N GLY A 130 5.45 -15.52 -9.22
CA GLY A 130 4.23 -16.32 -9.08
C GLY A 130 3.12 -15.70 -8.25
N PHE A 131 3.26 -14.48 -7.73
CA PHE A 131 2.17 -13.77 -7.04
C PHE A 131 1.10 -13.28 -8.01
N ASN A 132 -0.15 -13.22 -7.53
CA ASN A 132 -1.24 -12.52 -8.24
C ASN A 132 -1.21 -11.04 -7.84
N VAL A 133 -0.75 -10.18 -8.75
CA VAL A 133 -0.40 -8.78 -8.40
C VAL A 133 -1.43 -7.78 -8.88
N TYR A 134 -1.90 -6.94 -7.97
CA TYR A 134 -2.74 -5.78 -8.26
C TYR A 134 -1.97 -4.48 -8.07
N THR A 135 -2.14 -3.53 -8.99
CA THR A 135 -1.54 -2.19 -8.87
C THR A 135 -2.60 -1.10 -8.83
N LEU A 136 -2.39 -0.09 -7.98
CA LEU A 136 -3.30 1.05 -7.85
C LEU A 136 -3.07 2.05 -8.98
N VAL A 137 -4.10 2.27 -9.81
CA VAL A 137 -4.12 3.33 -10.82
C VAL A 137 -4.01 4.70 -10.13
N GLY A 138 -3.08 5.54 -10.59
CA GLY A 138 -2.81 6.83 -9.98
C GLY A 138 -2.01 6.78 -8.68
N GLY A 139 -1.78 5.58 -8.10
CA GLY A 139 -0.95 5.35 -6.92
C GLY A 139 -1.40 6.10 -5.68
N TYR A 140 -0.46 6.40 -4.78
CA TYR A 140 -0.73 7.14 -3.54
C TYR A 140 -1.39 8.51 -3.78
N LYS A 141 -1.11 9.17 -4.92
CA LYS A 141 -1.78 10.42 -5.28
C LYS A 141 -3.29 10.24 -5.44
N ALA A 142 -3.74 9.12 -6.05
CA ALA A 142 -5.16 8.81 -6.19
C ALA A 142 -5.80 8.52 -4.82
N TYR A 143 -5.11 7.78 -3.94
CA TYR A 143 -5.56 7.57 -2.57
C TYR A 143 -5.75 8.90 -1.82
N ARG A 144 -4.76 9.81 -1.84
CA ARG A 144 -4.90 11.13 -1.20
C ARG A 144 -6.05 11.96 -1.75
N LYS A 145 -6.26 11.91 -3.07
CA LYS A 145 -7.40 12.60 -3.69
C LYS A 145 -8.72 12.03 -3.16
N TRP A 146 -8.85 10.71 -3.13
CA TRP A 146 -10.02 10.03 -2.59
C TRP A 146 -10.27 10.38 -1.12
N VAL A 147 -9.24 10.37 -0.27
CA VAL A 147 -9.35 10.78 1.15
C VAL A 147 -9.89 12.21 1.28
N ASN A 148 -9.36 13.16 0.51
CA ASN A 148 -9.83 14.54 0.54
C ASN A 148 -11.29 14.67 0.06
N GLU A 149 -11.70 13.88 -0.93
CA GLU A 149 -13.09 13.84 -1.42
C GLU A 149 -14.03 13.27 -0.36
N VAL A 150 -13.61 12.24 0.37
CA VAL A 150 -14.37 11.68 1.51
C VAL A 150 -14.53 12.72 2.60
N PHE A 151 -13.47 13.44 3.00
CA PHE A 151 -13.57 14.50 4.01
C PHE A 151 -14.48 15.68 3.61
N ASN A 152 -14.67 15.92 2.34
CA ASN A 152 -15.55 16.98 1.84
C ASN A 152 -17.03 16.54 1.71
N GLN A 153 -17.34 15.28 2.02
CA GLN A 153 -18.73 14.82 2.01
C GLN A 153 -19.49 15.32 3.24
N PRO A 154 -20.78 15.67 3.12
CA PRO A 154 -21.59 16.02 4.28
C PRO A 154 -21.87 14.78 5.12
N TYR A 155 -21.44 14.83 6.37
CA TYR A 155 -21.75 13.79 7.35
C TYR A 155 -22.80 14.27 8.35
N THR A 156 -23.80 13.45 8.63
CA THR A 156 -24.74 13.72 9.71
C THR A 156 -24.09 13.32 11.03
N MET A 157 -23.61 14.32 11.78
CA MET A 157 -23.03 14.11 13.11
C MET A 157 -24.05 14.51 14.19
N LYS A 158 -24.14 13.69 15.24
CA LYS A 158 -24.87 14.02 16.46
C LYS A 158 -23.85 14.34 17.56
N VAL A 159 -23.99 15.46 18.21
CA VAL A 159 -23.11 15.89 19.30
C VAL A 159 -23.77 15.60 20.64
N LEU A 160 -23.11 14.82 21.49
CA LEU A 160 -23.54 14.59 22.87
C LEU A 160 -23.00 15.73 23.75
N GLY A 161 -23.87 16.66 24.13
CA GLY A 161 -23.56 17.76 25.02
C GLY A 161 -23.88 17.44 26.49
N GLY A 162 -23.33 18.24 27.42
CA GLY A 162 -23.62 18.16 28.87
C GLY A 162 -22.50 18.72 29.72
N PHE A 163 -22.80 18.99 31.01
CA PHE A 163 -21.82 19.50 31.98
C PHE A 163 -20.66 18.52 32.22
N THR A 164 -19.55 19.03 32.75
CA THR A 164 -18.44 18.21 33.23
C THR A 164 -18.95 17.22 34.29
N GLY A 165 -18.57 15.96 34.21
CA GLY A 165 -19.01 14.91 35.14
C GLY A 165 -20.36 14.25 34.81
N SER A 166 -21.05 14.63 33.71
CA SER A 166 -22.33 14.02 33.31
C SER A 166 -22.20 12.65 32.59
N ASN A 167 -21.06 11.99 32.75
CA ASN A 167 -20.76 10.64 32.19
C ASN A 167 -20.93 10.52 30.67
N LYS A 168 -20.63 11.57 29.91
CA LYS A 168 -20.71 11.55 28.44
C LYS A 168 -19.83 10.46 27.82
N THR A 169 -18.60 10.31 28.31
CA THR A 169 -17.65 9.29 27.86
C THR A 169 -18.24 7.89 28.01
N GLY A 170 -18.80 7.54 29.18
CA GLY A 170 -19.42 6.23 29.39
C GLY A 170 -20.63 5.96 28.48
N VAL A 171 -21.40 7.01 28.14
CA VAL A 171 -22.50 6.90 27.16
C VAL A 171 -21.92 6.61 25.76
N LEU A 172 -20.87 7.33 25.34
CA LEU A 172 -20.21 7.13 24.03
C LEU A 172 -19.60 5.72 23.92
N GLU A 173 -18.91 5.24 24.95
CA GLU A 173 -18.37 3.86 25.02
C GLU A 173 -19.49 2.81 24.89
N THR A 174 -20.63 3.03 25.58
CA THR A 174 -21.80 2.15 25.44
C THR A 174 -22.40 2.18 24.05
N MET A 175 -22.40 3.32 23.37
CA MET A 175 -22.85 3.44 21.98
C MET A 175 -21.93 2.68 21.03
N GLU A 176 -20.61 2.78 21.23
CA GLU A 176 -19.60 2.06 20.45
C GLU A 176 -19.75 0.54 20.59
N THR A 177 -19.95 0.03 21.81
CA THR A 177 -20.20 -1.41 22.04
C THR A 177 -21.47 -1.92 21.38
N LYS A 178 -22.44 -1.03 21.07
CA LYS A 178 -23.66 -1.34 20.30
C LYS A 178 -23.49 -1.18 18.79
N GLY A 179 -22.26 -0.96 18.31
CA GLY A 179 -21.95 -0.87 16.89
C GLY A 179 -22.21 0.50 16.24
N LEU A 180 -22.42 1.55 17.05
CA LEU A 180 -22.51 2.91 16.53
C LEU A 180 -21.10 3.49 16.34
N ALA A 181 -20.88 4.22 15.23
CA ALA A 181 -19.64 4.94 15.03
C ALA A 181 -19.57 6.13 16.01
N VAL A 182 -18.55 6.14 16.85
CA VAL A 182 -18.34 7.16 17.89
C VAL A 182 -16.97 7.79 17.69
N ILE A 183 -16.88 9.12 17.89
CA ILE A 183 -15.63 9.88 18.00
C ILE A 183 -15.61 10.45 19.42
N ASN A 184 -14.65 10.01 20.25
CA ASN A 184 -14.49 10.44 21.63
C ASN A 184 -13.19 11.22 21.80
#